data_f0380bc6df1cb6bf20036c54f0179dca
#
_entry.id   f0380bc6df1cb6bf20036c54f0179dca
#
_cell.length_a   1.000
_cell.length_b   1.000
_cell.length_c   1.000
_cell.angle_alpha   90.00
_cell.angle_beta   90.00
_cell.angle_gamma   90.00
#
_symmetry.space_group_name_H-M   'P 1'
#
loop_
_entity.id
_entity.type
_entity.pdbx_description
1 polymer ?
#
loop_
_entity_poly.entity_id
_entity_poly.type
_entity_poly.pdbx_seq_one_letter_code
_entity_poly.pdbx_strand_id
1 'polypeptide(L)'
;MDLEKAYSVRTPEDSRKLYAEWATTYNETFIKANDYVYPRTIAQKFDELVSKTEIKTVVDIGCGTGAVGSYLANLRPNLNIDGFDISPEMLTEAAKVRRIDNSPVYNNLIEVDLTGELPQRSYDAMISAGTFTHGHLGPQTLISIIQLVRVNGWFVVGINSQHFELRGFADTLHEAHNSGIISKAQLFEAQVYGPTSPHYGDTTQIAIFSRLK
;
A
#
# COMPACT_ATOMS: atom_id res chain seq x y z
N MET A 1 -10.72 7.80 -16.85
CA MET A 1 -9.29 8.19 -16.98
C MET A 1 -8.52 6.96 -17.37
N ASP A 2 -7.44 7.11 -18.13
CA ASP A 2 -6.70 6.00 -18.75
C ASP A 2 -5.57 5.52 -17.84
N LEU A 3 -5.40 4.21 -17.73
CA LEU A 3 -4.32 3.57 -16.95
C LEU A 3 -2.93 4.00 -17.44
N GLU A 4 -2.80 4.27 -18.75
CA GLU A 4 -1.56 4.79 -19.34
C GLU A 4 -1.12 6.12 -18.71
N LYS A 5 -2.08 6.98 -18.31
CA LYS A 5 -1.76 8.22 -17.60
C LYS A 5 -1.23 7.95 -16.19
N ALA A 6 -1.76 6.95 -15.49
CA ALA A 6 -1.26 6.57 -14.18
C ALA A 6 0.18 6.06 -14.24
N TYR A 7 0.53 5.34 -15.31
CA TYR A 7 1.90 4.85 -15.50
C TYR A 7 2.87 5.88 -16.09
N SER A 8 2.38 7.04 -16.54
CA SER A 8 3.20 8.11 -17.14
C SER A 8 3.74 9.12 -16.13
N VAL A 9 3.30 9.10 -14.86
CA VAL A 9 3.81 9.97 -13.80
C VAL A 9 5.30 9.74 -13.56
N ARG A 10 6.04 10.82 -13.28
CA ARG A 10 7.49 10.77 -13.08
C ARG A 10 7.96 11.46 -11.80
N THR A 11 7.12 12.32 -11.25
CA THR A 11 7.43 13.10 -10.06
C THR A 11 6.31 12.99 -9.02
N PRO A 12 6.58 13.25 -7.72
CA PRO A 12 5.54 13.36 -6.71
C PRO A 12 4.45 14.38 -7.06
N GLU A 13 4.82 15.49 -7.72
CA GLU A 13 3.88 16.52 -8.17
C GLU A 13 2.94 16.02 -9.27
N ASP A 14 3.47 15.23 -10.23
CA ASP A 14 2.63 14.59 -11.26
C ASP A 14 1.62 13.64 -10.63
N SER A 15 2.06 12.83 -9.65
CA SER A 15 1.19 11.92 -8.89
C SER A 15 0.09 12.70 -8.16
N ARG A 16 0.47 13.75 -7.41
CA ARG A 16 -0.48 14.60 -6.67
C ARG A 16 -1.55 15.16 -7.61
N LYS A 17 -1.13 15.75 -8.73
CA LYS A 17 -2.05 16.35 -9.70
C LYS A 17 -2.98 15.33 -10.34
N LEU A 18 -2.45 14.18 -10.78
CA LEU A 18 -3.25 13.11 -11.37
C LEU A 18 -4.32 12.60 -10.41
N TYR A 19 -3.92 12.28 -9.18
CA TYR A 19 -4.83 11.71 -8.19
C TYR A 19 -5.82 12.74 -7.63
N ALA A 20 -5.47 14.02 -7.59
CA ALA A 20 -6.42 15.10 -7.28
C ALA A 20 -7.57 15.14 -8.29
N GLU A 21 -7.28 15.07 -9.58
CA GLU A 21 -8.29 15.05 -10.64
C GLU A 21 -9.15 13.78 -10.61
N TRP A 22 -8.58 12.66 -10.13
CA TRP A 22 -9.20 11.34 -10.23
C TRP A 22 -9.99 10.93 -8.98
N ALA A 23 -9.70 11.52 -7.82
CA ALA A 23 -10.16 11.06 -6.50
C ALA A 23 -11.67 10.79 -6.44
N THR A 24 -12.50 11.72 -6.89
CA THR A 24 -13.97 11.61 -6.78
C THR A 24 -14.60 10.52 -7.63
N THR A 25 -13.94 10.11 -8.71
CA THR A 25 -14.43 9.08 -9.64
C THR A 25 -13.63 7.78 -9.58
N TYR A 26 -12.52 7.75 -8.84
CA TYR A 26 -11.56 6.65 -8.81
C TYR A 26 -12.21 5.29 -8.51
N ASN A 27 -13.10 5.23 -7.53
CA ASN A 27 -13.75 3.98 -7.15
C ASN A 27 -14.63 3.41 -8.28
N GLU A 28 -15.33 4.26 -9.02
CA GLU A 28 -16.22 3.83 -10.11
C GLU A 28 -15.43 3.59 -11.40
N THR A 29 -14.57 4.53 -11.78
CA THR A 29 -13.89 4.50 -13.08
C THR A 29 -12.63 3.66 -13.11
N PHE A 30 -12.06 3.30 -11.95
CA PHE A 30 -10.88 2.45 -11.86
C PHE A 30 -11.16 1.17 -11.08
N ILE A 31 -11.51 1.23 -9.79
CA ILE A 31 -11.64 0.02 -8.96
C ILE A 31 -12.71 -0.91 -9.52
N LYS A 32 -13.93 -0.43 -9.72
CA LYS A 32 -15.04 -1.25 -10.22
C LYS A 32 -14.88 -1.59 -11.69
N ALA A 33 -14.55 -0.59 -12.53
CA ALA A 33 -14.46 -0.78 -13.97
C ALA A 33 -13.36 -1.77 -14.40
N ASN A 34 -12.31 -1.93 -13.60
CA ASN A 34 -11.19 -2.83 -13.90
C ASN A 34 -11.17 -4.08 -13.01
N ASP A 35 -12.24 -4.40 -12.27
CA ASP A 35 -12.25 -5.55 -11.36
C ASP A 35 -10.96 -5.62 -10.51
N TYR A 36 -10.62 -4.47 -9.84
CA TYR A 36 -9.37 -4.30 -9.12
C TYR A 36 -9.40 -5.05 -7.78
N VAL A 37 -8.88 -6.28 -7.79
CA VAL A 37 -8.92 -7.21 -6.64
C VAL A 37 -7.76 -7.04 -5.67
N TYR A 38 -6.73 -6.31 -6.06
CA TYR A 38 -5.49 -6.17 -5.35
C TYR A 38 -5.61 -5.69 -3.89
N PRO A 39 -6.41 -4.64 -3.56
CA PRO A 39 -6.59 -4.19 -2.18
C PRO A 39 -7.10 -5.28 -1.25
N ARG A 40 -8.06 -6.10 -1.73
CA ARG A 40 -8.57 -7.26 -1.00
C ARG A 40 -7.50 -8.31 -0.76
N THR A 41 -6.68 -8.61 -1.76
CA THR A 41 -5.60 -9.60 -1.68
C THR A 41 -4.55 -9.18 -0.63
N ILE A 42 -4.15 -7.91 -0.60
CA ILE A 42 -3.23 -7.38 0.42
C ILE A 42 -3.83 -7.50 1.82
N ALA A 43 -5.10 -7.12 2.00
CA ALA A 43 -5.78 -7.24 3.30
C ALA A 43 -5.86 -8.70 3.78
N GLN A 44 -6.14 -9.65 2.88
CA GLN A 44 -6.18 -11.08 3.18
C GLN A 44 -4.79 -11.62 3.57
N LYS A 45 -3.73 -11.24 2.84
CA LYS A 45 -2.35 -11.63 3.18
C LYS A 45 -1.92 -11.09 4.53
N PHE A 46 -2.32 -9.87 4.85
CA PHE A 46 -2.10 -9.31 6.18
C PHE A 46 -2.86 -10.11 7.25
N ASP A 47 -4.12 -10.44 7.02
CA ASP A 47 -4.95 -11.22 7.97
C ASP A 47 -4.35 -12.60 8.28
N GLU A 48 -3.85 -13.31 7.25
CA GLU A 48 -3.13 -14.58 7.40
C GLU A 48 -1.88 -14.44 8.30
N LEU A 49 -1.15 -13.32 8.18
CA LEU A 49 0.03 -13.01 8.98
C LEU A 49 -0.32 -12.71 10.43
N VAL A 50 -1.28 -11.80 10.67
CA VAL A 50 -1.63 -11.35 12.03
C VAL A 50 -2.37 -12.39 12.86
N SER A 51 -2.92 -13.44 12.26
CA SER A 51 -3.49 -14.57 13.02
C SER A 51 -2.47 -15.20 13.97
N LYS A 52 -1.18 -14.94 13.76
CA LYS A 52 -0.04 -15.49 14.53
C LYS A 52 0.72 -14.44 15.34
N THR A 53 0.32 -13.16 15.27
CA THR A 53 1.07 -12.04 15.88
C THR A 53 0.12 -11.03 16.50
N GLU A 54 0.55 -10.38 17.58
CA GLU A 54 -0.23 -9.31 18.21
C GLU A 54 0.08 -7.97 17.53
N ILE A 55 -0.81 -7.53 16.63
CA ILE A 55 -0.73 -6.26 15.90
C ILE A 55 -1.96 -5.42 16.27
N LYS A 56 -1.76 -4.18 16.70
CA LYS A 56 -2.81 -3.23 17.11
C LYS A 56 -2.88 -2.00 16.20
N THR A 57 -1.73 -1.58 15.66
CA THR A 57 -1.61 -0.36 14.85
C THR A 57 -1.01 -0.67 13.49
N VAL A 58 -1.63 -0.15 12.44
CA VAL A 58 -1.22 -0.36 11.04
C VAL A 58 -1.18 0.97 10.31
N VAL A 59 -0.16 1.19 9.50
CA VAL A 59 -0.14 2.26 8.51
C VAL A 59 -0.40 1.70 7.11
N ASP A 60 -1.37 2.30 6.42
CA ASP A 60 -1.71 2.03 5.02
C ASP A 60 -1.00 3.09 4.15
N ILE A 61 0.04 2.68 3.44
CA ILE A 61 0.89 3.55 2.62
C ILE A 61 0.34 3.67 1.21
N GLY A 62 0.10 4.92 0.78
CA GLY A 62 -0.61 5.20 -0.46
C GLY A 62 -2.06 4.71 -0.37
N CYS A 63 -2.74 5.08 0.71
CA CYS A 63 -4.07 4.55 1.02
C CYS A 63 -5.14 4.91 -0.02
N GLY A 64 -4.88 5.91 -0.87
CA GLY A 64 -5.79 6.38 -1.90
C GLY A 64 -7.17 6.71 -1.33
N THR A 65 -8.21 6.18 -1.93
CA THR A 65 -9.62 6.31 -1.48
C THR A 65 -9.99 5.37 -0.33
N GLY A 66 -9.02 4.62 0.23
CA GLY A 66 -9.23 3.77 1.41
C GLY A 66 -9.63 2.32 1.11
N ALA A 67 -9.36 1.81 -0.08
CA ALA A 67 -9.79 0.48 -0.48
C ALA A 67 -9.17 -0.64 0.38
N VAL A 68 -7.84 -0.61 0.65
CA VAL A 68 -7.17 -1.62 1.49
C VAL A 68 -7.67 -1.54 2.92
N GLY A 69 -7.70 -0.32 3.49
CA GLY A 69 -8.19 -0.10 4.85
C GLY A 69 -9.61 -0.58 5.07
N SER A 70 -10.50 -0.42 4.07
CA SER A 70 -11.88 -0.93 4.11
C SER A 70 -11.95 -2.45 4.25
N TYR A 71 -11.19 -3.20 3.43
CA TYR A 71 -11.13 -4.65 3.53
C TYR A 71 -10.52 -5.10 4.86
N LEU A 72 -9.43 -4.45 5.27
CA LEU A 72 -8.72 -4.77 6.49
C LEU A 72 -9.58 -4.52 7.73
N ALA A 73 -10.32 -3.41 7.79
CA ALA A 73 -11.21 -3.08 8.90
C ALA A 73 -12.38 -4.08 9.05
N ASN A 74 -12.84 -4.67 7.93
CA ASN A 74 -13.85 -5.72 7.96
C ASN A 74 -13.29 -7.06 8.49
N LEU A 75 -12.05 -7.41 8.13
CA LEU A 75 -11.37 -8.62 8.60
C LEU A 75 -10.92 -8.48 10.07
N ARG A 76 -10.48 -7.30 10.46
CA ARG A 76 -9.90 -6.97 11.78
C ARG A 76 -10.51 -5.69 12.36
N PRO A 77 -11.73 -5.73 12.90
CA PRO A 77 -12.46 -4.53 13.34
C PRO A 77 -11.79 -3.76 14.49
N ASN A 78 -10.88 -4.40 15.23
CA ASN A 78 -10.19 -3.77 16.38
C ASN A 78 -8.83 -3.13 16.01
N LEU A 79 -8.42 -3.17 14.73
CA LEU A 79 -7.19 -2.53 14.30
C LEU A 79 -7.35 -1.00 14.26
N ASN A 80 -6.35 -0.31 14.78
CA ASN A 80 -6.15 1.12 14.56
C ASN A 80 -5.39 1.29 13.24
N ILE A 81 -6.03 1.90 12.25
CA ILE A 81 -5.46 2.10 10.92
C ILE A 81 -5.26 3.58 10.69
N ASP A 82 -4.04 3.98 10.37
CA ASP A 82 -3.74 5.31 9.84
C ASP A 82 -3.49 5.19 8.32
N GLY A 83 -3.94 6.18 7.56
CA GLY A 83 -3.73 6.24 6.11
C GLY A 83 -2.78 7.37 5.72
N PHE A 84 -1.77 7.07 4.91
CA PHE A 84 -0.85 8.04 4.33
C PHE A 84 -1.04 8.09 2.82
N ASP A 85 -1.20 9.30 2.28
CA ASP A 85 -1.25 9.53 0.84
C ASP A 85 -0.66 10.89 0.49
N ILE A 86 -0.20 11.06 -0.74
CA ILE A 86 0.33 12.33 -1.23
C ILE A 86 -0.78 13.29 -1.69
N SER A 87 -1.98 12.77 -1.99
CA SER A 87 -3.13 13.53 -2.49
C SER A 87 -4.14 13.81 -1.37
N PRO A 88 -4.34 15.07 -0.97
CA PRO A 88 -5.37 15.45 0.00
C PRO A 88 -6.80 15.14 -0.50
N GLU A 89 -7.02 15.11 -1.82
CA GLU A 89 -8.30 14.76 -2.41
C GLU A 89 -8.59 13.26 -2.22
N MET A 90 -7.58 12.38 -2.39
CA MET A 90 -7.70 10.96 -2.08
C MET A 90 -8.00 10.74 -0.60
N LEU A 91 -7.32 11.45 0.30
CA LEU A 91 -7.58 11.40 1.74
C LEU A 91 -9.00 11.87 2.09
N THR A 92 -9.52 12.86 1.36
CA THR A 92 -10.92 13.31 1.50
C THR A 92 -11.93 12.21 1.16
N GLU A 93 -11.65 11.38 0.15
CA GLU A 93 -12.48 10.21 -0.18
C GLU A 93 -12.28 9.09 0.86
N ALA A 94 -11.06 8.80 1.30
CA ALA A 94 -10.77 7.83 2.34
C ALA A 94 -11.49 8.17 3.67
N ALA A 95 -11.62 9.46 4.00
CA ALA A 95 -12.33 9.93 5.20
C ALA A 95 -13.83 9.57 5.21
N LYS A 96 -14.41 9.23 4.05
CA LYS A 96 -15.82 8.83 3.93
C LYS A 96 -16.04 7.34 4.20
N VAL A 97 -14.99 6.52 4.18
CA VAL A 97 -15.08 5.06 4.35
C VAL A 97 -15.44 4.72 5.80
N ARG A 98 -16.39 3.81 5.96
CA ARG A 98 -16.94 3.44 7.27
C ARG A 98 -16.79 1.95 7.54
N ARG A 99 -16.58 1.61 8.81
CA ARG A 99 -16.70 0.25 9.35
C ARG A 99 -18.17 -0.19 9.39
N ILE A 100 -18.41 -1.46 9.68
CA ILE A 100 -19.77 -2.01 9.82
C ILE A 100 -20.58 -1.29 10.91
N ASP A 101 -19.94 -0.84 11.97
CA ASP A 101 -20.55 -0.09 13.08
C ASP A 101 -20.70 1.43 12.79
N ASN A 102 -20.46 1.84 11.54
CA ASN A 102 -20.48 3.21 11.06
C ASN A 102 -19.36 4.13 11.61
N SER A 103 -18.39 3.60 12.36
CA SER A 103 -17.19 4.36 12.74
C SER A 103 -16.25 4.55 11.55
N PRO A 104 -15.35 5.56 11.55
CA PRO A 104 -14.36 5.74 10.51
C PRO A 104 -13.42 4.52 10.41
N VAL A 105 -13.03 4.17 9.18
CA VAL A 105 -12.00 3.12 8.97
C VAL A 105 -10.65 3.59 9.46
N TYR A 106 -10.26 4.82 9.12
CA TYR A 106 -8.97 5.40 9.51
C TYR A 106 -9.10 6.25 10.76
N ASN A 107 -8.15 6.07 11.69
CA ASN A 107 -8.02 6.90 12.88
C ASN A 107 -7.41 8.27 12.52
N ASN A 108 -6.39 8.27 11.67
CA ASN A 108 -5.78 9.47 11.12
C ASN A 108 -5.57 9.29 9.61
N LEU A 109 -5.74 10.37 8.86
CA LEU A 109 -5.41 10.48 7.45
C LEU A 109 -4.39 11.62 7.30
N ILE A 110 -3.21 11.31 6.77
CA ILE A 110 -2.08 12.23 6.79
C ILE A 110 -1.52 12.38 5.38
N GLU A 111 -1.46 13.64 4.92
CA GLU A 111 -0.79 13.98 3.67
C GLU A 111 0.73 13.83 3.88
N VAL A 112 1.37 12.95 3.10
CA VAL A 112 2.80 12.66 3.19
C VAL A 112 3.39 12.41 1.80
N ASP A 113 4.44 13.15 1.47
CA ASP A 113 5.38 12.76 0.43
C ASP A 113 6.43 11.82 1.05
N LEU A 114 6.36 10.55 0.72
CA LEU A 114 7.25 9.52 1.25
C LEU A 114 8.69 9.60 0.74
N THR A 115 8.96 10.50 -0.21
CA THR A 115 10.33 10.80 -0.67
C THR A 115 10.99 11.92 0.15
N GLY A 116 10.22 12.61 0.98
CA GLY A 116 10.65 13.71 1.84
C GLY A 116 10.81 13.31 3.31
N GLU A 117 10.53 14.26 4.20
CA GLU A 117 10.58 14.05 5.65
C GLU A 117 9.38 13.20 6.11
N LEU A 118 9.67 12.14 6.85
CA LEU A 118 8.66 11.22 7.35
C LEU A 118 8.12 11.68 8.72
N PRO A 119 6.82 11.48 8.99
CA PRO A 119 6.26 11.80 10.29
C PRO A 119 6.87 10.90 11.38
N GLN A 120 7.11 11.50 12.57
CA GLN A 120 7.61 10.77 13.74
C GLN A 120 6.49 9.92 14.35
N ARG A 121 6.24 8.78 13.75
CA ARG A 121 5.23 7.80 14.19
C ARG A 121 5.82 6.40 14.13
N SER A 122 5.26 5.49 14.91
CA SER A 122 5.68 4.10 14.95
C SER A 122 4.46 3.18 15.01
N TYR A 123 4.42 2.21 14.09
CA TYR A 123 3.33 1.26 13.93
C TYR A 123 3.80 -0.17 14.18
N ASP A 124 2.86 -1.06 14.50
CA ASP A 124 3.15 -2.50 14.60
C ASP A 124 3.35 -3.12 13.21
N ALA A 125 2.68 -2.58 12.20
CA ALA A 125 2.80 -3.07 10.83
C ALA A 125 2.51 -1.99 9.78
N MET A 126 2.92 -2.29 8.55
CA MET A 126 2.68 -1.51 7.34
C MET A 126 2.04 -2.38 6.26
N ILE A 127 1.06 -1.81 5.57
CA ILE A 127 0.47 -2.37 4.35
C ILE A 127 0.56 -1.37 3.20
N SER A 128 0.60 -1.88 1.97
CA SER A 128 0.52 -1.02 0.77
C SER A 128 0.05 -1.81 -0.44
N ALA A 129 -0.84 -1.24 -1.24
CA ALA A 129 -1.27 -1.74 -2.55
C ALA A 129 -1.28 -0.63 -3.59
N GLY A 130 -0.59 -0.83 -4.72
CA GLY A 130 -0.60 0.10 -5.85
C GLY A 130 0.32 1.30 -5.74
N THR A 131 1.10 1.44 -4.65
CA THR A 131 2.01 2.57 -4.43
C THR A 131 3.41 2.31 -5.01
N PHE A 132 3.86 1.06 -4.97
CA PHE A 132 5.13 0.64 -5.59
C PHE A 132 4.88 0.11 -7.00
N THR A 133 4.70 1.04 -7.94
CA THR A 133 4.39 0.76 -9.34
C THR A 133 5.07 1.76 -10.27
N HIS A 134 4.88 1.60 -11.59
CA HIS A 134 5.51 2.44 -12.61
C HIS A 134 5.28 3.94 -12.35
N GLY A 135 6.36 4.71 -12.42
CA GLY A 135 6.34 6.16 -12.20
C GLY A 135 6.23 6.61 -10.74
N HIS A 136 6.00 5.67 -9.80
CA HIS A 136 5.85 5.96 -8.37
C HIS A 136 7.10 5.57 -7.55
N LEU A 137 6.89 5.03 -6.34
CA LEU A 137 7.96 4.78 -5.38
C LEU A 137 8.87 3.60 -5.77
N GLY A 138 10.16 3.80 -5.58
CA GLY A 138 11.19 2.79 -5.80
C GLY A 138 11.65 2.06 -4.53
N PRO A 139 12.62 1.14 -4.68
CA PRO A 139 13.12 0.33 -3.56
C PRO A 139 13.80 1.15 -2.46
N GLN A 140 14.47 2.26 -2.80
CA GLN A 140 15.11 3.13 -1.81
C GLN A 140 14.08 3.77 -0.88
N THR A 141 12.93 4.19 -1.43
CA THR A 141 11.82 4.71 -0.60
C THR A 141 11.26 3.61 0.29
N LEU A 142 11.11 2.36 -0.20
CA LEU A 142 10.68 1.24 0.64
C LEU A 142 11.61 1.07 1.85
N ILE A 143 12.93 1.14 1.66
CA ILE A 143 13.90 1.01 2.75
C ILE A 143 13.82 2.23 3.70
N SER A 144 13.64 3.45 3.19
CA SER A 144 13.56 4.64 4.04
C SER A 144 12.33 4.63 4.97
N ILE A 145 11.19 4.14 4.49
CA ILE A 145 9.95 4.11 5.27
C ILE A 145 9.87 2.94 6.27
N ILE A 146 10.84 2.02 6.29
CA ILE A 146 10.91 0.94 7.29
C ILE A 146 10.89 1.51 8.72
N GLN A 147 11.46 2.68 8.93
CA GLN A 147 11.48 3.35 10.24
C GLN A 147 10.09 3.69 10.80
N LEU A 148 9.04 3.74 9.97
CA LEU A 148 7.65 3.94 10.41
C LEU A 148 7.08 2.71 11.15
N VAL A 149 7.75 1.58 11.10
CA VAL A 149 7.34 0.36 11.79
C VAL A 149 8.35 0.05 12.90
N ARG A 150 7.87 -0.31 14.09
CA ARG A 150 8.75 -0.68 15.20
C ARG A 150 9.62 -1.90 14.90
N VAL A 151 10.68 -2.09 15.65
CA VAL A 151 11.48 -3.32 15.60
C VAL A 151 10.58 -4.53 15.88
N ASN A 152 10.76 -5.60 15.15
CA ASN A 152 9.91 -6.80 15.08
C ASN A 152 8.48 -6.55 14.54
N GLY A 153 8.21 -5.37 13.98
CA GLY A 153 6.97 -5.12 13.27
C GLY A 153 7.01 -5.62 11.83
N TRP A 154 5.85 -5.71 11.19
CA TRP A 154 5.64 -6.44 9.95
C TRP A 154 5.30 -5.55 8.76
N PHE A 155 5.62 -6.04 7.59
CA PHE A 155 5.34 -5.42 6.30
C PHE A 155 4.61 -6.39 5.39
N VAL A 156 3.54 -5.92 4.75
CA VAL A 156 2.86 -6.60 3.65
C VAL A 156 2.73 -5.58 2.53
N VAL A 157 3.68 -5.62 1.62
CA VAL A 157 3.86 -4.60 0.58
C VAL A 157 3.71 -5.22 -0.79
N GLY A 158 2.75 -4.74 -1.53
CA GLY A 158 2.59 -5.14 -2.91
C GLY A 158 3.38 -4.23 -3.85
N ILE A 159 4.10 -4.86 -4.77
CA ILE A 159 4.98 -4.21 -5.74
C ILE A 159 4.62 -4.76 -7.12
N ASN A 160 4.23 -3.91 -8.06
CA ASN A 160 3.95 -4.35 -9.44
C ASN A 160 5.08 -5.21 -9.97
N SER A 161 4.79 -6.38 -10.57
CA SER A 161 5.82 -7.37 -10.92
C SER A 161 6.85 -6.83 -11.92
N GLN A 162 6.45 -6.08 -12.93
CA GLN A 162 7.39 -5.46 -13.88
C GLN A 162 8.25 -4.40 -13.18
N HIS A 163 7.65 -3.58 -12.30
CA HIS A 163 8.37 -2.58 -11.51
C HIS A 163 9.36 -3.22 -10.55
N PHE A 164 8.99 -4.36 -9.94
CA PHE A 164 9.85 -5.15 -9.05
C PHE A 164 11.14 -5.58 -9.77
N GLU A 165 11.01 -6.13 -10.97
CA GLU A 165 12.14 -6.58 -11.77
C GLU A 165 13.00 -5.40 -12.28
N LEU A 166 12.36 -4.41 -12.93
CA LEU A 166 13.06 -3.31 -13.58
C LEU A 166 13.78 -2.37 -12.59
N ARG A 167 13.33 -2.27 -11.34
CA ARG A 167 13.90 -1.36 -10.35
C ARG A 167 14.81 -2.03 -9.33
N GLY A 168 15.05 -3.35 -9.42
CA GLY A 168 15.97 -4.07 -8.56
C GLY A 168 15.49 -4.22 -7.11
N PHE A 169 14.18 -4.37 -6.88
CA PHE A 169 13.64 -4.60 -5.53
C PHE A 169 14.20 -5.88 -4.90
N ALA A 170 14.42 -6.94 -5.70
CA ALA A 170 14.99 -8.19 -5.20
C ALA A 170 16.37 -7.98 -4.56
N ASP A 171 17.26 -7.26 -5.25
CA ASP A 171 18.61 -6.96 -4.76
C ASP A 171 18.57 -6.09 -3.51
N THR A 172 17.73 -5.04 -3.53
CA THR A 172 17.57 -4.14 -2.38
C THR A 172 17.04 -4.87 -1.12
N LEU A 173 16.03 -5.74 -1.28
CA LEU A 173 15.52 -6.55 -0.17
C LEU A 173 16.56 -7.56 0.33
N HIS A 174 17.34 -8.13 -0.58
CA HIS A 174 18.44 -9.05 -0.23
C HIS A 174 19.56 -8.34 0.55
N GLU A 175 19.98 -7.16 0.10
CA GLU A 175 20.98 -6.33 0.79
C GLU A 175 20.50 -5.89 2.18
N ALA A 176 19.24 -5.47 2.29
CA ALA A 176 18.63 -5.08 3.57
C ALA A 176 18.59 -6.28 4.55
N HIS A 177 18.30 -7.49 4.04
CA HIS A 177 18.37 -8.72 4.83
C HIS A 177 19.79 -9.03 5.29
N ASN A 178 20.76 -9.04 4.38
CA ASN A 178 22.16 -9.32 4.69
C ASN A 178 22.77 -8.32 5.69
N SER A 179 22.30 -7.08 5.64
CA SER A 179 22.67 -6.02 6.60
C SER A 179 21.93 -6.12 7.94
N GLY A 180 21.02 -7.08 8.10
CA GLY A 180 20.24 -7.29 9.32
C GLY A 180 19.21 -6.17 9.59
N ILE A 181 18.76 -5.46 8.55
CA ILE A 181 17.73 -4.42 8.66
C ILE A 181 16.34 -5.06 8.69
N ILE A 182 16.13 -6.07 7.83
CA ILE A 182 14.88 -6.81 7.73
C ILE A 182 15.11 -8.32 7.83
N SER A 183 14.05 -9.06 8.15
CA SER A 183 14.05 -10.52 7.98
C SER A 183 14.14 -10.88 6.49
N LYS A 184 14.44 -12.13 6.16
CA LYS A 184 14.34 -12.59 4.77
C LYS A 184 12.92 -12.36 4.25
N ALA A 185 12.78 -11.61 3.17
CA ALA A 185 11.48 -11.34 2.55
C ALA A 185 10.93 -12.63 1.92
N GLN A 186 9.67 -12.93 2.22
CA GLN A 186 8.87 -13.92 1.50
C GLN A 186 8.12 -13.19 0.38
N LEU A 187 8.18 -13.73 -0.83
CA LEU A 187 7.55 -13.16 -2.01
C LEU A 187 6.40 -14.07 -2.47
N PHE A 188 5.25 -13.46 -2.74
CA PHE A 188 4.06 -14.15 -3.26
C PHE A 188 3.56 -13.40 -4.48
N GLU A 189 3.44 -14.10 -5.60
CA GLU A 189 2.80 -13.53 -6.78
C GLU A 189 1.28 -13.55 -6.64
N ALA A 190 0.63 -12.46 -7.05
CA ALA A 190 -0.83 -12.36 -7.04
C ALA A 190 -1.32 -11.51 -8.23
N GLN A 191 -2.58 -11.73 -8.62
CA GLN A 191 -3.24 -10.92 -9.64
C GLN A 191 -3.60 -9.53 -9.09
N VAL A 192 -3.41 -8.51 -9.92
CA VAL A 192 -3.84 -7.14 -9.63
C VAL A 192 -5.31 -6.96 -9.96
N TYR A 193 -5.75 -7.57 -11.05
CA TYR A 193 -7.11 -7.48 -11.58
C TYR A 193 -7.78 -8.84 -11.64
N GLY A 194 -9.09 -8.87 -11.49
CA GLY A 194 -9.91 -10.06 -11.63
C GLY A 194 -10.17 -10.44 -13.09
N PRO A 195 -10.83 -11.61 -13.32
CA PRO A 195 -10.97 -12.20 -14.65
C PRO A 195 -11.86 -11.40 -15.61
N THR A 196 -12.63 -10.44 -15.12
CA THR A 196 -13.49 -9.58 -15.96
C THR A 196 -12.77 -8.32 -16.46
N SER A 197 -11.54 -8.07 -15.97
CA SER A 197 -10.74 -6.93 -16.37
C SER A 197 -10.09 -7.12 -17.74
N PRO A 198 -9.99 -6.06 -18.57
CA PRO A 198 -9.14 -6.06 -19.76
C PRO A 198 -7.64 -6.17 -19.43
N HIS A 199 -7.27 -5.91 -18.16
CA HIS A 199 -5.90 -6.00 -17.63
C HIS A 199 -5.66 -7.29 -16.84
N TYR A 200 -6.55 -8.30 -16.99
CA TYR A 200 -6.34 -9.62 -16.38
C TYR A 200 -5.00 -10.22 -16.85
N GLY A 201 -4.18 -10.64 -15.88
CA GLY A 201 -2.83 -11.14 -16.16
C GLY A 201 -1.73 -10.20 -15.61
N ASP A 202 -2.05 -8.95 -15.30
CA ASP A 202 -1.12 -8.08 -14.59
C ASP A 202 -0.93 -8.60 -13.16
N THR A 203 0.33 -8.80 -12.75
CA THR A 203 0.68 -9.37 -11.46
C THR A 203 1.44 -8.41 -10.56
N THR A 204 1.47 -8.75 -9.29
CA THR A 204 2.22 -8.07 -8.24
C THR A 204 3.04 -9.07 -7.44
N GLN A 205 4.22 -8.66 -6.96
CA GLN A 205 4.97 -9.36 -5.93
C GLN A 205 4.55 -8.80 -4.56
N ILE A 206 3.95 -9.63 -3.72
CA ILE A 206 3.64 -9.26 -2.34
C ILE A 206 4.83 -9.66 -1.48
N ALA A 207 5.58 -8.68 -1.00
CA ALA A 207 6.71 -8.88 -0.11
C ALA A 207 6.25 -8.85 1.36
N ILE A 208 6.55 -9.93 2.10
CA ILE A 208 6.26 -10.05 3.54
C ILE A 208 7.57 -10.21 4.29
N PHE A 209 7.86 -9.30 5.20
CA PHE A 209 9.06 -9.30 6.03
C PHE A 209 8.83 -8.54 7.34
N SER A 210 9.76 -8.65 8.29
CA SER A 210 9.74 -7.86 9.53
C SER A 210 10.97 -6.98 9.64
N ARG A 211 10.85 -5.86 10.39
CA ARG A 211 12.00 -5.02 10.76
C ARG A 211 12.81 -5.72 11.85
N LEU A 212 14.15 -5.72 11.74
CA LEU A 212 15.05 -6.31 12.73
C LEU A 212 15.81 -5.27 13.57
N LYS A 213 16.06 -4.07 13.01
CA LYS A 213 16.76 -2.97 13.71
C LYS A 213 16.34 -1.58 13.20
#